data_7ed5476dfc35afe593f007e6b7870cbf
#
_entry.id   7ed5476dfc35afe593f007e6b7870cbf
#
_cell.length_a   1.000
_cell.length_b   1.000
_cell.length_c   1.000
_cell.angle_alpha   90.00
_cell.angle_beta   90.00
_cell.angle_gamma   90.00
#
_symmetry.space_group_name_H-M   'P 1'
#
loop_
_entity.id
_entity.type
_entity.pdbx_description
1 polymer ?
#
loop_
_entity_poly.entity_id
_entity_poly.type
_entity_poly.pdbx_seq_one_letter_code
_entity_poly.pdbx_strand_id
1 'polypeptide(L)'
;MLAAGFARAHAGEKLRAHVGAGSDDALLYDDIEAFASCGLDVIVDCTVYPVSVDIARAAIEHGVSPVIGASGWTEEDLMSFGDAVDEANIGAMVVPNFAIGAVLMMRFAAEAARVLPDVEIIELHHAEKKDKPSATAIRTAAMIADARPTMRADVPIHSVRLHGLVAHQEVIFGGIGETLTIRHDSLSRDSFGPGIVLAARHVRQLNSLVVGLDALLFTDEVL
;
A
#
# COMPACT_ATOMS: atom_id res chain seq x y z
N MET A 1 6.24 -13.42 -13.33
CA MET A 1 5.58 -13.31 -14.67
C MET A 1 4.10 -13.08 -14.44
N LEU A 2 3.43 -12.21 -15.22
CA LEU A 2 1.97 -12.08 -15.15
C LEU A 2 1.33 -13.30 -15.82
N ALA A 3 0.56 -14.09 -15.07
CA ALA A 3 -0.03 -15.35 -15.51
C ALA A 3 -1.55 -15.24 -15.72
N ALA A 4 -2.23 -14.32 -15.07
CA ALA A 4 -3.65 -14.06 -15.22
C ALA A 4 -3.97 -12.61 -14.79
N GLY A 5 -5.18 -12.14 -15.10
CA GLY A 5 -5.72 -10.88 -14.61
C GLY A 5 -7.19 -11.03 -14.22
N PHE A 6 -7.64 -10.22 -13.26
CA PHE A 6 -9.04 -10.12 -12.87
C PHE A 6 -9.61 -8.76 -13.30
N ALA A 7 -10.71 -8.76 -14.04
CA ALA A 7 -11.41 -7.56 -14.45
C ALA A 7 -12.88 -7.86 -14.76
N ARG A 8 -13.79 -6.96 -14.41
CA ARG A 8 -15.24 -7.12 -14.66
C ARG A 8 -15.62 -7.11 -16.15
N ALA A 9 -14.71 -6.68 -17.00
CA ALA A 9 -14.90 -6.67 -18.46
C ALA A 9 -13.78 -7.45 -19.12
N HIS A 10 -14.04 -7.92 -20.34
CA HIS A 10 -13.06 -8.63 -21.16
C HIS A 10 -12.68 -10.04 -20.69
N ALA A 11 -13.53 -10.69 -19.89
CA ALA A 11 -13.29 -12.08 -19.46
C ALA A 11 -13.09 -13.01 -20.67
N GLY A 12 -12.09 -13.91 -20.57
CA GLY A 12 -11.69 -14.81 -21.63
C GLY A 12 -10.75 -14.21 -22.68
N GLU A 13 -10.52 -12.89 -22.67
CA GLU A 13 -9.54 -12.27 -23.56
C GLU A 13 -8.12 -12.43 -23.05
N LYS A 14 -7.14 -12.31 -23.94
CA LYS A 14 -5.72 -12.39 -23.58
C LYS A 14 -5.27 -11.17 -22.80
N LEU A 15 -4.72 -11.36 -21.60
CA LEU A 15 -4.21 -10.29 -20.73
C LEU A 15 -3.23 -9.37 -21.50
N ARG A 16 -2.34 -9.93 -22.31
CA ARG A 16 -1.36 -9.18 -23.11
C ARG A 16 -1.99 -8.14 -24.04
N ALA A 17 -3.20 -8.38 -24.54
CA ALA A 17 -3.88 -7.45 -25.44
C ALA A 17 -4.26 -6.14 -24.73
N HIS A 18 -4.41 -6.18 -23.40
CA HIS A 18 -4.84 -5.03 -22.60
C HIS A 18 -3.68 -4.32 -21.89
N VAL A 19 -2.67 -5.07 -21.45
CA VAL A 19 -1.57 -4.50 -20.65
C VAL A 19 -0.19 -4.59 -21.31
N GLY A 20 -0.10 -5.16 -22.51
CA GLY A 20 1.15 -5.30 -23.25
C GLY A 20 2.17 -6.29 -22.64
N ALA A 21 1.80 -7.00 -21.57
CA ALA A 21 2.64 -7.91 -20.82
C ALA A 21 1.87 -9.16 -20.40
N GLY A 22 2.60 -10.18 -19.91
CA GLY A 22 2.04 -11.45 -19.47
C GLY A 22 2.49 -12.62 -20.34
N SER A 23 2.17 -13.84 -19.89
CA SER A 23 2.37 -15.06 -20.70
C SER A 23 1.41 -15.07 -21.89
N ASP A 24 1.74 -15.85 -22.92
CA ASP A 24 0.88 -15.96 -24.12
C ASP A 24 -0.47 -16.62 -23.81
N ASP A 25 -0.55 -17.39 -22.73
CA ASP A 25 -1.77 -18.08 -22.30
C ASP A 25 -2.52 -17.34 -21.16
N ALA A 26 -1.98 -16.22 -20.67
CA ALA A 26 -2.61 -15.42 -19.62
C ALA A 26 -3.96 -14.86 -20.10
N LEU A 27 -5.01 -15.13 -19.33
CA LEU A 27 -6.38 -14.69 -19.62
C LEU A 27 -6.86 -13.68 -18.57
N LEU A 28 -7.90 -12.94 -18.94
CA LEU A 28 -8.70 -12.13 -18.01
C LEU A 28 -9.89 -12.97 -17.50
N TYR A 29 -10.15 -12.87 -16.21
CA TYR A 29 -11.26 -13.50 -15.50
C TYR A 29 -12.18 -12.42 -14.93
N ASP A 30 -13.47 -12.68 -14.83
CA ASP A 30 -14.49 -11.85 -14.15
C ASP A 30 -15.11 -12.55 -12.93
N ASP A 31 -14.78 -13.83 -12.74
CA ASP A 31 -15.13 -14.63 -11.58
C ASP A 31 -13.89 -14.78 -10.67
N ILE A 32 -14.07 -14.47 -9.37
CA ILE A 32 -12.97 -14.45 -8.40
C ILE A 32 -12.45 -15.86 -8.13
N GLU A 33 -13.33 -16.85 -8.01
CA GLU A 33 -12.95 -18.24 -7.74
C GLU A 33 -12.16 -18.84 -8.91
N ALA A 34 -12.64 -18.63 -10.15
CA ALA A 34 -11.94 -19.06 -11.34
C ALA A 34 -10.54 -18.39 -11.48
N PHE A 35 -10.45 -17.11 -11.10
CA PHE A 35 -9.19 -16.39 -11.07
C PHE A 35 -8.22 -16.93 -10.00
N ALA A 36 -8.68 -17.11 -8.77
CA ALA A 36 -7.84 -17.58 -7.67
C ALA A 36 -7.36 -19.03 -7.88
N SER A 37 -8.19 -19.88 -8.52
CA SER A 37 -7.89 -21.30 -8.77
C SER A 37 -7.06 -21.57 -10.04
N CYS A 38 -6.69 -20.57 -10.83
CA CYS A 38 -6.01 -20.79 -12.13
C CYS A 38 -4.49 -21.08 -12.02
N GLY A 39 -3.99 -21.41 -10.83
CA GLY A 39 -2.61 -21.85 -10.62
C GLY A 39 -1.62 -20.69 -10.41
N LEU A 40 -2.01 -19.70 -9.63
CA LEU A 40 -1.19 -18.54 -9.27
C LEU A 40 -0.35 -18.82 -8.02
N ASP A 41 0.83 -18.22 -7.93
CA ASP A 41 1.65 -18.18 -6.72
C ASP A 41 1.28 -16.99 -5.83
N VAL A 42 0.98 -15.83 -6.45
CA VAL A 42 0.71 -14.55 -5.81
C VAL A 42 -0.40 -13.82 -6.53
N ILE A 43 -1.34 -13.26 -5.78
CA ILE A 43 -2.33 -12.30 -6.29
C ILE A 43 -1.98 -10.91 -5.78
N VAL A 44 -1.84 -9.94 -6.70
CA VAL A 44 -1.74 -8.53 -6.34
C VAL A 44 -3.09 -7.88 -6.62
N ASP A 45 -3.76 -7.46 -5.55
CA ASP A 45 -5.05 -6.80 -5.64
C ASP A 45 -4.90 -5.27 -5.59
N CYS A 46 -5.41 -4.60 -6.62
CA CYS A 46 -5.53 -3.15 -6.70
C CYS A 46 -6.99 -2.73 -6.95
N THR A 47 -7.94 -3.52 -6.50
CA THR A 47 -9.37 -3.23 -6.61
C THR A 47 -9.84 -2.26 -5.51
N VAL A 48 -11.07 -2.38 -5.08
CA VAL A 48 -11.67 -1.53 -4.05
C VAL A 48 -12.36 -2.39 -2.99
N TYR A 49 -12.45 -1.88 -1.76
CA TYR A 49 -13.29 -2.48 -0.73
C TYR A 49 -14.78 -2.43 -1.15
N PRO A 50 -15.61 -3.51 -0.99
CA PRO A 50 -15.28 -4.77 -0.32
C PRO A 50 -14.72 -5.89 -1.25
N VAL A 51 -14.61 -5.66 -2.56
CA VAL A 51 -14.14 -6.69 -3.53
C VAL A 51 -12.78 -7.24 -3.16
N SER A 52 -11.90 -6.41 -2.62
CA SER A 52 -10.57 -6.83 -2.16
C SER A 52 -10.62 -7.88 -1.04
N VAL A 53 -11.65 -7.83 -0.19
CA VAL A 53 -11.86 -8.83 0.88
C VAL A 53 -12.22 -10.19 0.27
N ASP A 54 -13.09 -10.21 -0.74
CA ASP A 54 -13.47 -11.44 -1.44
C ASP A 54 -12.27 -12.06 -2.18
N ILE A 55 -11.46 -11.22 -2.85
CA ILE A 55 -10.23 -11.67 -3.52
C ILE A 55 -9.22 -12.24 -2.51
N ALA A 56 -9.04 -11.57 -1.38
CA ALA A 56 -8.12 -12.00 -0.33
C ALA A 56 -8.54 -13.35 0.27
N ARG A 57 -9.84 -13.54 0.50
CA ARG A 57 -10.38 -14.79 1.01
C ARG A 57 -10.20 -15.93 0.00
N ALA A 58 -10.60 -15.74 -1.26
CA ALA A 58 -10.40 -16.72 -2.30
C ALA A 58 -8.92 -17.08 -2.49
N ALA A 59 -8.02 -16.10 -2.43
CA ALA A 59 -6.57 -16.36 -2.49
C ALA A 59 -6.12 -17.34 -1.38
N ILE A 60 -6.54 -17.10 -0.12
CA ILE A 60 -6.21 -17.98 1.01
C ILE A 60 -6.77 -19.40 0.78
N GLU A 61 -8.03 -19.52 0.37
CA GLU A 61 -8.71 -20.81 0.13
C GLU A 61 -7.99 -21.66 -0.93
N HIS A 62 -7.34 -21.01 -1.88
CA HIS A 62 -6.53 -21.66 -2.94
C HIS A 62 -5.02 -21.73 -2.63
N GLY A 63 -4.57 -21.33 -1.44
CA GLY A 63 -3.16 -21.35 -1.03
C GLY A 63 -2.29 -20.36 -1.79
N VAL A 64 -2.88 -19.28 -2.31
CA VAL A 64 -2.20 -18.22 -3.05
C VAL A 64 -1.89 -17.06 -2.13
N SER A 65 -0.65 -16.56 -2.14
CA SER A 65 -0.23 -15.45 -1.27
C SER A 65 -0.79 -14.11 -1.77
N PRO A 66 -1.66 -13.40 -1.01
CA PRO A 66 -2.22 -12.14 -1.47
C PRO A 66 -1.37 -10.94 -1.05
N VAL A 67 -1.27 -9.96 -1.95
CA VAL A 67 -0.72 -8.62 -1.72
C VAL A 67 -1.84 -7.61 -2.01
N ILE A 68 -2.42 -7.04 -0.97
CA ILE A 68 -3.59 -6.19 -1.04
C ILE A 68 -3.20 -4.72 -1.01
N GLY A 69 -3.49 -3.99 -2.08
CA GLY A 69 -3.29 -2.54 -2.19
C GLY A 69 -4.57 -1.71 -2.04
N ALA A 70 -5.72 -2.36 -1.94
CA ALA A 70 -6.99 -1.68 -1.76
C ALA A 70 -7.07 -1.00 -0.38
N SER A 71 -7.61 0.23 -0.35
CA SER A 71 -7.90 0.95 0.89
C SER A 71 -9.30 0.61 1.42
N GLY A 72 -9.57 0.95 2.68
CA GLY A 72 -10.88 0.77 3.31
C GLY A 72 -11.00 -0.45 4.21
N TRP A 73 -9.95 -1.24 4.37
CA TRP A 73 -9.88 -2.33 5.34
C TRP A 73 -9.92 -1.78 6.77
N THR A 74 -10.81 -2.31 7.58
CA THR A 74 -10.95 -1.95 9.00
C THR A 74 -9.95 -2.76 9.86
N GLU A 75 -9.78 -2.37 11.11
CA GLU A 75 -8.99 -3.18 12.06
C GLU A 75 -9.58 -4.58 12.25
N GLU A 76 -10.91 -4.70 12.26
CA GLU A 76 -11.60 -5.99 12.36
C GLU A 76 -11.35 -6.87 11.12
N ASP A 77 -11.39 -6.28 9.91
CA ASP A 77 -11.03 -7.00 8.68
C ASP A 77 -9.59 -7.50 8.74
N LEU A 78 -8.65 -6.66 9.18
CA LEU A 78 -7.23 -7.01 9.27
C LEU A 78 -6.98 -8.13 10.30
N MET A 79 -7.65 -8.09 11.45
CA MET A 79 -7.56 -9.14 12.46
C MET A 79 -8.09 -10.48 11.93
N SER A 80 -9.32 -10.47 11.39
CA SER A 80 -9.94 -11.67 10.82
C SER A 80 -9.13 -12.25 9.66
N PHE A 81 -8.55 -11.38 8.84
CA PHE A 81 -7.69 -11.79 7.73
C PHE A 81 -6.36 -12.37 8.23
N GLY A 82 -5.76 -11.78 9.28
CA GLY A 82 -4.57 -12.30 9.92
C GLY A 82 -4.78 -13.70 10.47
N ASP A 83 -5.87 -13.95 11.19
CA ASP A 83 -6.24 -15.28 11.71
C ASP A 83 -6.35 -16.32 10.57
N ALA A 84 -7.00 -15.95 9.46
CA ALA A 84 -7.14 -16.83 8.31
C ALA A 84 -5.81 -17.11 7.58
N VAL A 85 -4.93 -16.13 7.50
CA VAL A 85 -3.57 -16.26 6.94
C VAL A 85 -2.72 -17.20 7.79
N ASP A 86 -2.79 -17.06 9.12
CA ASP A 86 -2.04 -17.90 10.07
C ASP A 86 -2.57 -19.35 10.02
N GLU A 87 -3.90 -19.57 9.95
CA GLU A 87 -4.51 -20.89 9.81
C GLU A 87 -4.09 -21.58 8.50
N ALA A 88 -4.04 -20.83 7.41
CA ALA A 88 -3.60 -21.33 6.10
C ALA A 88 -2.07 -21.52 6.00
N ASN A 89 -1.28 -21.01 6.96
CA ASN A 89 0.17 -21.05 6.99
C ASN A 89 0.80 -20.52 5.70
N ILE A 90 0.33 -19.36 5.23
CA ILE A 90 0.85 -18.65 4.05
C ILE A 90 1.27 -17.23 4.42
N GLY A 91 2.09 -16.60 3.57
CA GLY A 91 2.39 -15.17 3.69
C GLY A 91 1.34 -14.30 3.02
N ALA A 92 1.00 -13.19 3.65
CA ALA A 92 0.11 -12.18 3.08
C ALA A 92 0.58 -10.76 3.40
N MET A 93 0.23 -9.81 2.55
CA MET A 93 0.51 -8.39 2.79
C MET A 93 -0.70 -7.51 2.53
N VAL A 94 -0.94 -6.54 3.41
CA VAL A 94 -1.81 -5.39 3.13
C VAL A 94 -0.92 -4.15 3.05
N VAL A 95 -0.84 -3.53 1.87
CA VAL A 95 0.10 -2.44 1.56
C VAL A 95 -0.66 -1.15 1.25
N PRO A 96 -0.87 -0.27 2.24
CA PRO A 96 -1.61 0.97 2.06
C PRO A 96 -0.96 1.95 1.06
N ASN A 97 0.33 1.82 0.84
CA ASN A 97 1.08 2.62 -0.13
C ASN A 97 2.27 1.85 -0.71
N PHE A 98 2.28 1.65 -2.02
CA PHE A 98 3.38 1.00 -2.73
C PHE A 98 4.52 1.94 -3.14
N ALA A 99 4.38 3.26 -3.00
CA ALA A 99 5.45 4.20 -3.32
C ALA A 99 6.55 4.12 -2.27
N ILE A 100 7.69 3.51 -2.62
CA ILE A 100 8.84 3.32 -1.72
C ILE A 100 9.27 4.64 -1.09
N GLY A 101 9.37 5.72 -1.89
CA GLY A 101 9.72 7.04 -1.38
C GLY A 101 8.73 7.59 -0.35
N ALA A 102 7.43 7.29 -0.47
CA ALA A 102 6.43 7.68 0.53
C ALA A 102 6.63 6.91 1.85
N VAL A 103 6.95 5.62 1.77
CA VAL A 103 7.24 4.79 2.95
C VAL A 103 8.51 5.29 3.67
N LEU A 104 9.57 5.60 2.92
CA LEU A 104 10.79 6.20 3.46
C LEU A 104 10.51 7.56 4.12
N MET A 105 9.74 8.43 3.46
CA MET A 105 9.34 9.74 4.02
C MET A 105 8.61 9.55 5.36
N MET A 106 7.63 8.64 5.45
CA MET A 106 6.89 8.36 6.68
C MET A 106 7.82 7.90 7.80
N ARG A 107 8.72 6.96 7.50
CA ARG A 107 9.70 6.44 8.46
C ARG A 107 10.65 7.52 8.95
N PHE A 108 11.24 8.29 8.04
CA PHE A 108 12.16 9.37 8.41
C PHE A 108 11.46 10.49 9.19
N ALA A 109 10.19 10.78 8.86
CA ALA A 109 9.39 11.72 9.62
C ALA A 109 9.16 11.26 11.07
N ALA A 110 8.86 9.97 11.28
CA ALA A 110 8.72 9.40 12.62
C ALA A 110 10.04 9.48 13.42
N GLU A 111 11.18 9.20 12.80
CA GLU A 111 12.48 9.35 13.48
C GLU A 111 12.81 10.81 13.81
N ALA A 112 12.55 11.74 12.86
CA ALA A 112 12.78 13.19 13.10
C ALA A 112 11.90 13.73 14.25
N ALA A 113 10.67 13.25 14.38
CA ALA A 113 9.73 13.68 15.41
C ALA A 113 10.20 13.37 16.84
N ARG A 114 11.13 12.45 17.04
CA ARG A 114 11.73 12.15 18.36
C ARG A 114 12.61 13.28 18.87
N VAL A 115 13.12 14.11 17.96
CA VAL A 115 14.10 15.18 18.25
C VAL A 115 13.51 16.56 17.97
N LEU A 116 12.70 16.70 16.92
CA LEU A 116 12.04 17.94 16.52
C LEU A 116 10.51 17.76 16.68
N PRO A 117 9.96 18.11 17.84
CA PRO A 117 8.56 17.76 18.14
C PRO A 117 7.53 18.68 17.46
N ASP A 118 7.90 19.89 17.06
CA ASP A 118 6.99 20.81 16.36
C ASP A 118 6.92 20.39 14.88
N VAL A 119 5.74 19.95 14.42
CA VAL A 119 5.58 19.35 13.10
C VAL A 119 4.21 19.64 12.51
N GLU A 120 4.18 19.91 11.21
CA GLU A 120 2.96 20.00 10.41
C GLU A 120 3.13 19.23 9.10
N ILE A 121 2.01 18.76 8.52
CA ILE A 121 1.98 18.01 7.25
C ILE A 121 1.21 18.82 6.21
N ILE A 122 1.75 18.92 4.99
CA ILE A 122 1.04 19.42 3.82
C ILE A 122 0.93 18.29 2.81
N GLU A 123 -0.31 17.86 2.48
CA GLU A 123 -0.56 16.87 1.46
C GLU A 123 -1.23 17.51 0.23
N LEU A 124 -0.74 17.19 -0.97
CA LEU A 124 -1.18 17.84 -2.19
C LEU A 124 -1.55 16.78 -3.23
N HIS A 125 -2.79 16.82 -3.71
CA HIS A 125 -3.30 15.83 -4.67
C HIS A 125 -4.08 16.49 -5.82
N HIS A 126 -4.37 15.70 -6.83
CA HIS A 126 -5.20 16.11 -7.96
C HIS A 126 -6.59 16.57 -7.48
N ALA A 127 -7.23 17.44 -8.27
CA ALA A 127 -8.47 18.11 -7.89
C ALA A 127 -9.64 17.15 -7.56
N GLU A 128 -9.67 15.97 -8.21
CA GLU A 128 -10.75 14.99 -8.09
C GLU A 128 -10.65 14.09 -6.86
N LYS A 129 -9.54 14.14 -6.09
CA LYS A 129 -9.39 13.36 -4.85
C LYS A 129 -10.37 13.84 -3.79
N LYS A 130 -11.30 12.97 -3.39
CA LYS A 130 -12.42 13.31 -2.50
C LYS A 130 -12.04 13.35 -1.02
N ASP A 131 -11.25 12.38 -0.56
CA ASP A 131 -10.83 12.28 0.83
C ASP A 131 -9.84 13.40 1.20
N LYS A 132 -10.08 14.03 2.35
CA LYS A 132 -9.26 15.08 2.98
C LYS A 132 -9.29 14.90 4.49
N PRO A 133 -8.13 14.67 5.14
CA PRO A 133 -6.80 14.44 4.57
C PRO A 133 -6.69 13.09 3.83
N SER A 134 -5.57 12.89 3.10
CA SER A 134 -5.27 11.60 2.47
C SER A 134 -4.94 10.53 3.53
N ALA A 135 -5.23 9.26 3.22
CA ALA A 135 -4.91 8.13 4.10
C ALA A 135 -3.40 8.07 4.45
N THR A 136 -2.53 8.40 3.50
CA THR A 136 -1.08 8.48 3.74
C THR A 136 -0.73 9.58 4.76
N ALA A 137 -1.35 10.75 4.68
CA ALA A 137 -1.09 11.83 5.63
C ALA A 137 -1.60 11.49 7.04
N ILE A 138 -2.76 10.86 7.15
CA ILE A 138 -3.30 10.37 8.42
C ILE A 138 -2.34 9.33 9.04
N ARG A 139 -1.86 8.36 8.24
CA ARG A 139 -0.90 7.37 8.70
C ARG A 139 0.43 8.00 9.12
N THR A 140 0.93 9.00 8.36
CA THR A 140 2.13 9.73 8.73
C THR A 140 1.97 10.43 10.08
N ALA A 141 0.84 11.11 10.29
CA ALA A 141 0.54 11.77 11.56
C ALA A 141 0.48 10.79 12.73
N ALA A 142 -0.14 9.62 12.54
CA ALA A 142 -0.18 8.57 13.55
C ALA A 142 1.24 8.05 13.89
N MET A 143 2.08 7.73 12.89
CA MET A 143 3.46 7.29 13.12
C MET A 143 4.30 8.35 13.86
N ILE A 144 4.11 9.63 13.55
CA ILE A 144 4.75 10.74 14.25
C ILE A 144 4.26 10.80 15.71
N ALA A 145 2.97 10.67 15.96
CA ALA A 145 2.39 10.67 17.29
C ALA A 145 2.92 9.53 18.16
N ASP A 146 3.01 8.31 17.58
CA ASP A 146 3.54 7.14 18.25
C ASP A 146 5.04 7.29 18.60
N ALA A 147 5.81 7.98 17.75
CA ALA A 147 7.23 8.23 17.98
C ALA A 147 7.48 9.26 19.11
N ARG A 148 6.46 10.06 19.52
CA ARG A 148 6.55 11.08 20.56
C ARG A 148 5.45 10.96 21.62
N PRO A 149 5.32 9.85 22.35
CA PRO A 149 4.17 9.54 23.21
C PRO A 149 3.95 10.51 24.37
N THR A 150 4.97 11.30 24.75
CA THR A 150 4.87 12.33 25.81
C THR A 150 4.24 13.64 25.33
N MET A 151 4.08 13.83 24.02
CA MET A 151 3.51 15.02 23.41
C MET A 151 2.16 14.66 22.77
N ARG A 152 1.08 14.93 23.48
CA ARG A 152 -0.30 14.61 23.04
C ARG A 152 -0.91 15.60 22.03
N ALA A 153 -0.13 16.48 21.43
CA ALA A 153 -0.66 17.40 20.42
C ALA A 153 -0.89 16.64 19.09
N ASP A 154 -2.08 16.80 18.52
CA ASP A 154 -2.39 16.33 17.18
C ASP A 154 -1.41 16.95 16.18
N VAL A 155 -1.02 16.18 15.16
CA VAL A 155 -0.21 16.68 14.06
C VAL A 155 -1.13 17.38 13.05
N PRO A 156 -1.01 18.71 12.85
CA PRO A 156 -1.83 19.41 11.86
C PRO A 156 -1.58 18.90 10.46
N ILE A 157 -2.66 18.70 9.68
CA ILE A 157 -2.60 18.26 8.28
C ILE A 157 -3.32 19.28 7.40
N HIS A 158 -2.62 19.81 6.40
CA HIS A 158 -3.14 20.75 5.42
C HIS A 158 -3.32 20.04 4.08
N SER A 159 -4.52 20.11 3.51
CA SER A 159 -4.87 19.42 2.27
C SER A 159 -5.01 20.38 1.11
N VAL A 160 -4.20 20.21 0.07
CA VAL A 160 -4.26 20.97 -1.19
C VAL A 160 -4.84 20.10 -2.30
N ARG A 161 -5.76 20.64 -3.10
CA ARG A 161 -6.38 19.98 -4.27
C ARG A 161 -6.31 20.90 -5.48
N LEU A 162 -5.44 20.56 -6.44
CA LEU A 162 -5.20 21.36 -7.65
C LEU A 162 -5.02 20.48 -8.89
N HIS A 163 -5.40 21.00 -10.04
CA HIS A 163 -5.04 20.39 -11.31
C HIS A 163 -3.51 20.40 -11.51
N GLY A 164 -2.98 19.36 -12.14
CA GLY A 164 -1.55 19.20 -12.39
C GLY A 164 -0.78 18.49 -11.25
N LEU A 165 -1.40 18.31 -10.09
CA LEU A 165 -0.85 17.48 -9.00
C LEU A 165 -1.23 16.01 -9.19
N VAL A 166 -0.40 15.11 -8.69
CA VAL A 166 -0.69 13.66 -8.61
C VAL A 166 -0.88 13.27 -7.15
N ALA A 167 0.22 13.03 -6.41
CA ALA A 167 0.20 12.72 -4.99
C ALA A 167 1.53 13.16 -4.37
N HIS A 168 1.48 14.13 -3.48
CA HIS A 168 2.66 14.74 -2.87
C HIS A 168 2.41 14.93 -1.38
N GLN A 169 3.48 14.87 -0.59
CA GLN A 169 3.42 15.16 0.83
C GLN A 169 4.72 15.78 1.32
N GLU A 170 4.59 16.83 2.12
CA GLU A 170 5.66 17.44 2.88
C GLU A 170 5.38 17.25 4.37
N VAL A 171 6.41 16.91 5.13
CA VAL A 171 6.42 16.93 6.58
C VAL A 171 7.44 17.97 7.02
N ILE A 172 6.99 19.02 7.68
CA ILE A 172 7.81 20.17 8.04
C ILE A 172 7.98 20.17 9.55
N PHE A 173 9.21 20.13 10.02
CA PHE A 173 9.60 20.22 11.42
C PHE A 173 10.19 21.58 11.71
N GLY A 174 9.84 22.14 12.88
CA GLY A 174 10.37 23.39 13.40
C GLY A 174 11.36 23.16 14.55
N GLY A 175 12.44 23.95 14.58
CA GLY A 175 13.38 24.04 15.68
C GLY A 175 13.81 25.48 15.90
N ILE A 176 14.58 25.75 16.96
CA ILE A 176 15.06 27.10 17.24
C ILE A 176 16.06 27.55 16.17
N GLY A 177 15.60 28.43 15.27
CA GLY A 177 16.43 28.98 14.19
C GLY A 177 16.59 28.06 12.99
N GLU A 178 15.81 26.95 12.90
CA GLU A 178 15.89 25.99 11.81
C GLU A 178 14.55 25.36 11.46
N THR A 179 14.44 24.83 10.26
CA THR A 179 13.38 23.92 9.83
C THR A 179 13.97 22.73 9.10
N LEU A 180 13.35 21.55 9.26
CA LEU A 180 13.62 20.37 8.46
C LEU A 180 12.37 20.02 7.63
N THR A 181 12.52 19.87 6.34
CA THR A 181 11.42 19.40 5.46
C THR A 181 11.78 18.06 4.83
N ILE A 182 10.89 17.09 4.98
CA ILE A 182 10.98 15.78 4.31
C ILE A 182 9.83 15.73 3.30
N ARG A 183 10.15 15.58 2.01
CA ARG A 183 9.16 15.63 0.93
C ARG A 183 9.23 14.39 0.06
N HIS A 184 8.06 13.92 -0.36
CA HIS A 184 7.89 12.90 -1.39
C HIS A 184 6.91 13.38 -2.45
N ASP A 185 7.25 13.17 -3.73
CA ASP A 185 6.44 13.50 -4.88
C ASP A 185 6.25 12.25 -5.75
N SER A 186 5.01 11.75 -5.86
CA SER A 186 4.61 10.83 -6.91
C SER A 186 4.25 11.63 -8.15
N LEU A 187 5.10 11.57 -9.17
CA LEU A 187 4.91 12.30 -10.44
C LEU A 187 4.03 11.52 -11.42
N SER A 188 3.98 10.20 -11.29
CA SER A 188 3.09 9.31 -12.03
C SER A 188 2.71 8.10 -11.16
N ARG A 189 1.70 7.33 -11.61
CA ARG A 189 1.34 6.05 -10.96
C ARG A 189 2.42 4.96 -11.10
N ASP A 190 3.38 5.13 -11.99
CA ASP A 190 4.52 4.21 -12.15
C ASP A 190 5.36 4.12 -10.88
N SER A 191 5.30 5.15 -10.01
CA SER A 191 5.95 5.16 -8.69
C SER A 191 5.53 4.00 -7.78
N PHE A 192 4.37 3.37 -8.03
CA PHE A 192 3.91 2.19 -7.29
C PHE A 192 4.54 0.88 -7.77
N GLY A 193 4.97 0.81 -9.03
CA GLY A 193 5.49 -0.40 -9.65
C GLY A 193 6.61 -1.09 -8.87
N PRO A 194 7.68 -0.39 -8.47
CA PRO A 194 8.77 -0.99 -7.68
C PRO A 194 8.32 -1.62 -6.37
N GLY A 195 7.42 -0.97 -5.62
CA GLY A 195 6.88 -1.49 -4.36
C GLY A 195 5.96 -2.70 -4.56
N ILE A 196 5.15 -2.71 -5.62
CA ILE A 196 4.33 -3.86 -6.00
C ILE A 196 5.23 -5.07 -6.28
N VAL A 197 6.28 -4.88 -7.08
CA VAL A 197 7.23 -5.95 -7.43
C VAL A 197 7.97 -6.44 -6.18
N LEU A 198 8.38 -5.53 -5.28
CA LEU A 198 9.03 -5.87 -4.02
C LEU A 198 8.10 -6.76 -3.17
N ALA A 199 6.87 -6.34 -2.92
CA ALA A 199 5.90 -7.10 -2.14
C ALA A 199 5.62 -8.47 -2.78
N ALA A 200 5.34 -8.52 -4.09
CA ALA A 200 5.03 -9.77 -4.79
C ALA A 200 6.20 -10.78 -4.78
N ARG A 201 7.45 -10.33 -4.73
CA ARG A 201 8.62 -11.22 -4.66
C ARG A 201 8.85 -11.81 -3.26
N HIS A 202 8.45 -11.10 -2.21
CA HIS A 202 8.78 -11.47 -0.83
C HIS A 202 7.58 -12.03 -0.06
N VAL A 203 6.33 -11.79 -0.48
CA VAL A 203 5.14 -12.23 0.27
C VAL A 203 5.14 -13.73 0.58
N ARG A 204 5.62 -14.58 -0.32
CA ARG A 204 5.71 -16.04 -0.12
C ARG A 204 6.80 -16.47 0.88
N GLN A 205 7.70 -15.58 1.28
CA GLN A 205 8.72 -15.82 2.30
C GLN A 205 8.21 -15.49 3.70
N LEU A 206 7.07 -14.81 3.77
CA LEU A 206 6.38 -14.53 5.02
C LEU A 206 5.56 -15.76 5.44
N ASN A 207 5.27 -15.86 6.72
CA ASN A 207 4.43 -16.91 7.32
C ASN A 207 3.26 -16.36 8.13
N SER A 208 2.96 -15.07 7.98
CA SER A 208 1.88 -14.35 8.64
C SER A 208 1.47 -13.13 7.81
N LEU A 209 0.44 -12.42 8.25
CA LEU A 209 0.03 -11.14 7.67
C LEU A 209 1.01 -10.02 8.06
N VAL A 210 1.50 -9.30 7.06
CA VAL A 210 2.30 -8.08 7.24
C VAL A 210 1.55 -6.86 6.70
N VAL A 211 1.45 -5.80 7.50
CA VAL A 211 0.81 -4.54 7.12
C VAL A 211 1.85 -3.46 6.88
N GLY A 212 1.95 -3.00 5.62
CA GLY A 212 2.89 -1.98 5.19
C GLY A 212 4.10 -2.57 4.48
N LEU A 213 4.74 -1.73 3.64
CA LEU A 213 5.93 -2.11 2.88
C LEU A 213 7.22 -1.91 3.70
N ASP A 214 7.14 -1.16 4.79
CA ASP A 214 8.26 -0.85 5.66
C ASP A 214 8.91 -2.10 6.28
N ALA A 215 8.11 -3.13 6.58
CA ALA A 215 8.63 -4.42 7.05
C ALA A 215 9.60 -5.10 6.07
N LEU A 216 9.48 -4.84 4.77
CA LEU A 216 10.41 -5.36 3.76
C LEU A 216 11.61 -4.43 3.50
N LEU A 217 11.44 -3.11 3.69
CA LEU A 217 12.47 -2.12 3.34
C LEU A 217 13.56 -1.96 4.43
N PHE A 218 13.27 -2.37 5.66
CA PHE A 218 14.16 -2.14 6.81
C PHE A 218 14.57 -3.44 7.52
N THR A 219 14.51 -4.56 6.82
CA THR A 219 15.13 -5.82 7.26
C THR A 219 16.51 -5.96 6.62
N ASP A 220 17.48 -6.50 7.35
CA ASP A 220 18.86 -6.70 6.89
C ASP A 220 18.96 -7.69 5.69
N GLU A 221 17.86 -8.33 5.31
CA GLU A 221 17.80 -9.35 4.26
C GLU A 221 17.41 -8.80 2.86
N VAL A 222 17.03 -7.52 2.74
CA VAL A 222 16.45 -6.97 1.49
C VAL A 222 17.38 -5.96 0.78
N LEU A 223 18.50 -5.61 1.38
CA LEU A 223 19.56 -4.76 0.80
C LEU A 223 20.78 -5.63 0.37
#